data_fc30a24e4d793a0b88853f20b09748db
#
_entry.id   fc30a24e4d793a0b88853f20b09748db
#
_cell.length_a   1.000
_cell.length_b   1.000
_cell.length_c   1.000
_cell.angle_alpha   90.00
_cell.angle_beta   90.00
_cell.angle_gamma   90.00
#
_symmetry.space_group_name_H-M   'P 1'
#
loop_
_entity.id
_entity.type
_entity.pdbx_description
1 polymer ?
#
loop_
_entity_poly.entity_id
_entity_poly.type
_entity_poly.pdbx_seq_one_letter_code
_entity_poly.pdbx_strand_id
1 'polypeptide(L)'
;YVSYLEGCTAPMRDENQLHAAVVELVTMDDAEIKYSTVQNWYPGDPETGKGGIYNFVTKRADCRGDRSKVSWTQVETGSAITWKYPSCVLRGEGSSGEFYSIAVTNGHQQADTGTKMIHLGANTRSRIISKGISAGKSSNTYRGLVSAHPKAVGSRNFTQCDSLLIGKDCAAHTVPYIEARNGKSIFEHEATTTRLSEDQLFYEIGRAHV
;
A
#
# COMPACT_ATOMS: atom_id res chain seq x y z
N TYR A 1 11.14 10.90 -17.64
CA TYR A 1 10.10 10.91 -16.62
C TYR A 1 8.73 10.61 -17.22
N VAL A 2 8.00 9.66 -16.61
CA VAL A 2 6.60 9.34 -16.97
C VAL A 2 5.75 9.39 -15.72
N SER A 3 4.61 10.09 -15.81
CA SER A 3 3.57 10.08 -14.78
C SER A 3 2.29 9.50 -15.34
N TYR A 4 1.76 8.48 -14.67
CA TYR A 4 0.53 7.81 -15.05
C TYR A 4 -0.46 7.87 -13.88
N LEU A 5 -1.71 8.26 -14.16
CA LEU A 5 -2.80 8.27 -13.19
C LEU A 5 -3.94 7.41 -13.71
N GLU A 6 -4.36 6.47 -12.90
CA GLU A 6 -5.48 5.55 -13.17
C GLU A 6 -6.59 5.76 -12.14
N GLY A 7 -7.79 6.03 -12.61
CA GLY A 7 -9.00 6.03 -11.81
C GLY A 7 -9.89 4.86 -12.22
N CYS A 8 -10.31 4.03 -11.26
CA CYS A 8 -11.15 2.87 -11.54
C CYS A 8 -12.40 2.90 -10.68
N THR A 9 -13.54 2.64 -11.34
CA THR A 9 -14.84 2.44 -10.72
C THR A 9 -15.64 1.40 -11.51
N ALA A 10 -16.62 0.78 -10.90
CA ALA A 10 -17.50 -0.17 -11.56
C ALA A 10 -18.96 0.04 -11.12
N PRO A 11 -19.94 -0.33 -11.96
CA PRO A 11 -21.35 -0.28 -11.60
C PRO A 11 -21.67 -1.28 -10.48
N MET A 12 -22.68 -0.95 -9.70
CA MET A 12 -23.24 -1.83 -8.67
C MET A 12 -24.01 -2.99 -9.33
N ARG A 13 -23.83 -4.19 -8.79
CA ARG A 13 -24.58 -5.39 -9.16
C ARG A 13 -24.86 -6.23 -7.91
N ASP A 14 -25.86 -7.11 -8.01
CA ASP A 14 -26.25 -8.00 -6.91
C ASP A 14 -25.29 -9.19 -6.74
N GLU A 15 -24.41 -9.41 -7.72
CA GLU A 15 -23.43 -10.50 -7.73
C GLU A 15 -22.03 -9.97 -7.44
N ASN A 16 -21.21 -10.79 -6.78
CA ASN A 16 -19.79 -10.50 -6.62
C ASN A 16 -19.09 -10.51 -7.99
N GLN A 17 -18.22 -9.55 -8.21
CA GLN A 17 -17.44 -9.43 -9.43
C GLN A 17 -15.95 -9.42 -9.11
N LEU A 18 -15.16 -10.07 -9.97
CA LEU A 18 -13.72 -10.05 -9.88
C LEU A 18 -13.15 -8.98 -10.81
N HIS A 19 -12.39 -8.04 -10.23
CA HIS A 19 -11.44 -7.22 -10.94
C HIS A 19 -10.03 -7.78 -10.71
N ALA A 20 -9.40 -8.25 -11.78
CA ALA A 20 -8.03 -8.75 -11.74
C ALA A 20 -7.17 -8.00 -12.76
N ALA A 21 -6.02 -7.50 -12.30
CA ALA A 21 -5.09 -6.77 -13.16
C ALA A 21 -3.63 -7.10 -12.84
N VAL A 22 -2.79 -7.03 -13.88
CA VAL A 22 -1.33 -7.11 -13.77
C VAL A 22 -0.72 -5.87 -14.41
N VAL A 23 0.19 -5.21 -13.71
CA VAL A 23 0.97 -4.08 -14.21
C VAL A 23 2.44 -4.39 -14.04
N GLU A 24 3.21 -4.21 -15.12
CA GLU A 24 4.65 -4.38 -15.11
C GLU A 24 5.33 -3.12 -15.61
N LEU A 25 6.28 -2.58 -14.84
CA LEU A 25 7.08 -1.41 -15.16
C LEU A 25 8.54 -1.80 -15.21
N VAL A 26 9.25 -1.26 -16.21
CA VAL A 26 10.70 -1.41 -16.34
C VAL A 26 11.31 -0.02 -16.49
N THR A 27 12.31 0.30 -15.66
CA THR A 27 13.05 1.56 -15.74
C THR A 27 14.52 1.29 -16.07
N MET A 28 15.03 1.99 -17.07
CA MET A 28 16.43 1.98 -17.46
C MET A 28 17.19 3.14 -16.78
N ASP A 29 18.47 3.35 -17.12
CA ASP A 29 19.31 4.35 -16.47
C ASP A 29 18.64 5.74 -16.43
N ASP A 30 18.67 6.37 -15.25
CA ASP A 30 18.12 7.69 -14.97
C ASP A 30 16.60 7.85 -15.28
N ALA A 31 15.91 6.75 -15.61
CA ALA A 31 14.47 6.79 -15.89
C ALA A 31 13.65 6.81 -14.61
N GLU A 32 12.58 7.61 -14.61
CA GLU A 32 11.63 7.70 -13.49
C GLU A 32 10.19 7.46 -13.96
N ILE A 33 9.46 6.59 -13.25
CA ILE A 33 8.02 6.36 -13.45
C ILE A 33 7.29 6.61 -12.14
N LYS A 34 6.30 7.49 -12.18
CA LYS A 34 5.30 7.66 -11.13
C LYS A 34 3.98 7.04 -11.57
N TYR A 35 3.54 6.00 -10.90
CA TYR A 35 2.28 5.31 -11.17
C TYR A 35 1.31 5.52 -10.00
N SER A 36 0.22 6.23 -10.27
CA SER A 36 -0.78 6.57 -9.27
C SER A 36 -2.11 5.91 -9.58
N THR A 37 -2.78 5.36 -8.58
CA THR A 37 -4.13 4.79 -8.71
C THR A 37 -5.06 5.33 -7.64
N VAL A 38 -6.28 5.65 -8.05
CA VAL A 38 -7.40 5.90 -7.16
C VAL A 38 -8.50 4.89 -7.53
N GLN A 39 -8.77 3.97 -6.64
CA GLN A 39 -9.75 2.91 -6.85
C GLN A 39 -10.90 3.07 -5.86
N ASN A 40 -12.11 3.23 -6.42
CA ASN A 40 -13.34 3.34 -5.66
C ASN A 40 -14.37 2.38 -6.25
N TRP A 41 -14.34 1.15 -5.73
CA TRP A 41 -15.19 0.06 -6.19
C TRP A 41 -16.43 -0.09 -5.31
N TYR A 42 -17.45 -0.74 -5.83
CA TYR A 42 -18.63 -1.07 -5.06
C TYR A 42 -18.29 -2.09 -3.95
N PRO A 43 -18.55 -1.77 -2.67
CA PRO A 43 -18.17 -2.63 -1.54
C PRO A 43 -19.14 -3.78 -1.26
N GLY A 44 -20.27 -3.83 -1.92
CA GLY A 44 -21.38 -4.70 -1.61
C GLY A 44 -22.51 -3.98 -0.85
N ASP A 45 -23.57 -4.71 -0.61
CA ASP A 45 -24.70 -4.23 0.17
C ASP A 45 -24.26 -3.90 1.61
N PRO A 46 -24.62 -2.74 2.15
CA PRO A 46 -24.11 -2.29 3.45
C PRO A 46 -24.61 -3.14 4.64
N GLU A 47 -25.75 -3.83 4.51
CA GLU A 47 -26.32 -4.65 5.58
C GLU A 47 -25.81 -6.09 5.51
N THR A 48 -25.77 -6.67 4.32
CA THR A 48 -25.44 -8.08 4.10
C THR A 48 -24.01 -8.32 3.64
N GLY A 49 -23.32 -7.29 3.10
CA GLY A 49 -21.98 -7.38 2.50
C GLY A 49 -21.95 -8.11 1.15
N LYS A 50 -23.12 -8.42 0.54
CA LYS A 50 -23.20 -9.16 -0.73
C LYS A 50 -23.03 -8.27 -1.95
N GLY A 51 -22.60 -8.86 -3.04
CA GLY A 51 -22.55 -8.21 -4.36
C GLY A 51 -21.38 -7.26 -4.58
N GLY A 52 -20.38 -7.22 -3.70
CA GLY A 52 -19.23 -6.34 -3.82
C GLY A 52 -18.14 -6.84 -4.77
N ILE A 53 -17.25 -5.93 -5.12
CA ILE A 53 -16.11 -6.20 -6.01
C ILE A 53 -14.97 -6.86 -5.23
N TYR A 54 -14.37 -7.91 -5.82
CA TYR A 54 -13.09 -8.48 -5.41
C TYR A 54 -12.00 -7.86 -6.28
N ASN A 55 -11.15 -7.05 -5.68
CA ASN A 55 -10.12 -6.27 -6.37
C ASN A 55 -8.74 -6.90 -6.13
N PHE A 56 -8.31 -7.76 -7.05
CA PHE A 56 -7.05 -8.50 -6.97
C PHE A 56 -6.07 -7.97 -8.02
N VAL A 57 -5.06 -7.23 -7.56
CA VAL A 57 -4.13 -6.54 -8.46
C VAL A 57 -2.68 -6.87 -8.09
N THR A 58 -1.92 -7.31 -9.08
CA THR A 58 -0.48 -7.49 -8.98
C THR A 58 0.23 -6.38 -9.76
N LYS A 59 1.13 -5.65 -9.10
CA LYS A 59 1.98 -4.63 -9.73
C LYS A 59 3.44 -4.95 -9.48
N ARG A 60 4.26 -4.88 -10.52
CA ARG A 60 5.69 -5.19 -10.43
C ARG A 60 6.50 -4.10 -11.11
N ALA A 61 7.53 -3.60 -10.44
CA ALA A 61 8.52 -2.72 -11.02
C ALA A 61 9.88 -3.39 -10.98
N ASP A 62 10.60 -3.31 -12.10
CA ASP A 62 11.99 -3.72 -12.23
C ASP A 62 12.84 -2.50 -12.58
N CYS A 63 13.52 -1.95 -11.56
CA CYS A 63 14.44 -0.82 -11.69
C CYS A 63 15.81 -1.35 -12.14
N ARG A 64 15.93 -1.62 -13.46
CA ARG A 64 17.12 -2.25 -14.07
C ARG A 64 18.29 -1.30 -14.17
N GLY A 65 17.99 -0.06 -14.54
CA GLY A 65 19.03 0.93 -14.77
C GLY A 65 19.54 1.59 -13.51
N ASP A 66 20.74 2.12 -13.59
CA ASP A 66 21.35 2.89 -12.51
C ASP A 66 20.57 4.19 -12.27
N ARG A 67 20.43 4.60 -10.99
CA ARG A 67 19.69 5.79 -10.56
C ARG A 67 18.23 5.83 -11.01
N SER A 68 17.71 4.73 -11.52
CA SER A 68 16.30 4.62 -11.91
C SER A 68 15.35 4.67 -10.73
N LYS A 69 14.11 5.11 -10.97
CA LYS A 69 13.13 5.29 -9.91
C LYS A 69 11.74 4.84 -10.32
N VAL A 70 11.06 4.15 -9.42
CA VAL A 70 9.61 3.90 -9.52
C VAL A 70 8.93 4.34 -8.23
N SER A 71 7.88 5.15 -8.38
CA SER A 71 7.01 5.58 -7.28
C SER A 71 5.60 5.06 -7.49
N TRP A 72 5.14 4.19 -6.59
CA TRP A 72 3.77 3.73 -6.50
C TRP A 72 2.97 4.61 -5.54
N THR A 73 1.88 5.18 -6.01
CA THR A 73 0.90 5.86 -5.14
C THR A 73 -0.45 5.18 -5.32
N GLN A 74 -1.10 4.79 -4.23
CA GLN A 74 -2.42 4.17 -4.30
C GLN A 74 -3.35 4.68 -3.22
N VAL A 75 -4.60 4.90 -3.63
CA VAL A 75 -5.73 5.17 -2.75
C VAL A 75 -6.76 4.07 -3.01
N GLU A 76 -7.04 3.26 -2.01
CA GLU A 76 -7.96 2.14 -2.07
C GLU A 76 -9.17 2.48 -1.20
N THR A 77 -10.30 2.66 -1.85
CA THR A 77 -11.60 2.83 -1.21
C THR A 77 -12.61 1.92 -1.89
N GLY A 78 -13.61 1.50 -1.18
CA GLY A 78 -14.57 0.56 -1.74
C GLY A 78 -14.03 -0.88 -1.75
N SER A 79 -14.53 -1.71 -2.68
CA SER A 79 -14.34 -3.16 -2.77
C SER A 79 -14.85 -3.93 -1.53
N ALA A 80 -15.39 -5.11 -1.74
CA ALA A 80 -15.65 -6.03 -0.63
C ALA A 80 -14.33 -6.61 -0.11
N ILE A 81 -13.45 -7.01 -1.03
CA ILE A 81 -12.11 -7.50 -0.73
C ILE A 81 -11.11 -6.83 -1.67
N THR A 82 -10.09 -6.21 -1.09
CA THR A 82 -8.90 -5.73 -1.83
C THR A 82 -7.70 -6.59 -1.49
N TRP A 83 -7.01 -7.09 -2.52
CA TRP A 83 -5.76 -7.82 -2.38
C TRP A 83 -4.74 -7.28 -3.37
N LYS A 84 -3.80 -6.44 -2.87
CA LYS A 84 -2.93 -5.64 -3.75
C LYS A 84 -1.55 -5.44 -3.16
N TYR A 85 -0.55 -5.95 -3.88
CA TYR A 85 0.86 -5.90 -3.46
C TYR A 85 1.77 -5.38 -4.58
N PRO A 86 1.93 -4.07 -4.75
CA PRO A 86 2.97 -3.51 -5.60
C PRO A 86 4.37 -3.94 -5.14
N SER A 87 5.27 -4.13 -6.06
CA SER A 87 6.66 -4.49 -5.76
C SER A 87 7.65 -3.66 -6.56
N CYS A 88 8.85 -3.44 -5.99
CA CYS A 88 10.01 -2.89 -6.69
C CYS A 88 11.21 -3.81 -6.49
N VAL A 89 11.82 -4.22 -7.60
CA VAL A 89 13.13 -4.87 -7.62
C VAL A 89 14.16 -3.83 -8.01
N LEU A 90 15.04 -3.46 -7.08
CA LEU A 90 16.03 -2.41 -7.22
C LEU A 90 17.38 -3.03 -7.64
N ARG A 91 17.61 -3.14 -8.98
CA ARG A 91 18.78 -3.79 -9.57
C ARG A 91 19.91 -2.84 -9.84
N GLY A 92 19.61 -1.68 -10.46
CA GLY A 92 20.61 -0.70 -10.79
C GLY A 92 21.23 -0.07 -9.56
N GLU A 93 22.50 0.32 -9.65
CA GLU A 93 23.16 1.06 -8.59
C GLU A 93 22.45 2.39 -8.32
N GLY A 94 22.20 2.70 -7.05
CA GLY A 94 21.50 3.92 -6.66
C GLY A 94 20.03 3.99 -7.08
N SER A 95 19.44 2.89 -7.60
CA SER A 95 18.01 2.87 -7.92
C SER A 95 17.13 3.01 -6.70
N SER A 96 15.91 3.54 -6.88
CA SER A 96 15.02 3.84 -5.78
C SER A 96 13.58 3.41 -6.03
N GLY A 97 12.90 2.96 -4.97
CA GLY A 97 11.50 2.56 -4.96
C GLY A 97 10.72 3.29 -3.89
N GLU A 98 9.57 3.84 -4.24
CA GLU A 98 8.68 4.50 -3.28
C GLU A 98 7.31 3.84 -3.31
N PHE A 99 6.68 3.75 -2.15
CA PHE A 99 5.32 3.26 -2.01
C PHE A 99 4.55 4.14 -1.04
N TYR A 100 3.51 4.78 -1.54
CA TYR A 100 2.57 5.59 -0.77
C TYR A 100 1.18 4.97 -0.91
N SER A 101 0.59 4.57 0.21
CA SER A 101 -0.71 3.88 0.22
C SER A 101 -1.64 4.47 1.26
N ILE A 102 -2.88 4.67 0.84
CA ILE A 102 -4.00 4.96 1.74
C ILE A 102 -5.08 3.92 1.47
N ALA A 103 -5.48 3.18 2.51
CA ALA A 103 -6.59 2.24 2.44
C ALA A 103 -7.67 2.65 3.44
N VAL A 104 -8.88 2.90 2.94
CA VAL A 104 -10.02 3.30 3.76
C VAL A 104 -11.10 2.24 3.63
N THR A 105 -11.46 1.61 4.75
CA THR A 105 -12.45 0.55 4.81
C THR A 105 -13.55 0.85 5.82
N ASN A 106 -14.77 0.45 5.50
CA ASN A 106 -15.94 0.58 6.36
C ASN A 106 -16.87 -0.63 6.18
N GLY A 107 -17.86 -0.78 7.06
CA GLY A 107 -18.84 -1.87 7.00
C GLY A 107 -18.17 -3.24 7.07
N HIS A 108 -18.32 -4.06 6.03
CA HIS A 108 -17.77 -5.43 5.97
C HIS A 108 -16.51 -5.55 5.09
N GLN A 109 -15.97 -4.44 4.63
CA GLN A 109 -14.82 -4.43 3.72
C GLN A 109 -13.56 -5.01 4.35
N GLN A 110 -12.76 -5.69 3.52
CA GLN A 110 -11.46 -6.22 3.89
C GLN A 110 -10.41 -5.75 2.89
N ALA A 111 -9.39 -5.07 3.37
CA ALA A 111 -8.23 -4.69 2.55
C ALA A 111 -6.97 -5.36 3.08
N ASP A 112 -6.36 -6.20 2.26
CA ASP A 112 -5.03 -6.76 2.52
C ASP A 112 -4.09 -6.19 1.47
N THR A 113 -3.32 -5.18 1.88
CA THR A 113 -2.44 -4.40 1.01
C THR A 113 -1.02 -4.44 1.52
N GLY A 114 -0.10 -3.99 0.70
CA GLY A 114 1.29 -3.92 1.11
C GLY A 114 2.24 -3.77 -0.07
N THR A 115 3.51 -3.99 0.20
CA THR A 115 4.52 -3.84 -0.85
C THR A 115 5.73 -4.75 -0.61
N LYS A 116 6.50 -4.97 -1.68
CA LYS A 116 7.78 -5.67 -1.61
C LYS A 116 8.87 -4.78 -2.18
N MET A 117 9.89 -4.46 -1.38
CA MET A 117 11.08 -3.72 -1.80
C MET A 117 12.28 -4.67 -1.73
N ILE A 118 12.82 -5.03 -2.90
CA ILE A 118 13.89 -6.01 -3.05
C ILE A 118 15.13 -5.28 -3.55
N HIS A 119 16.11 -5.09 -2.67
CA HIS A 119 17.37 -4.43 -2.96
C HIS A 119 18.39 -5.45 -3.47
N LEU A 120 18.80 -5.33 -4.72
CA LEU A 120 19.83 -6.16 -5.37
C LEU A 120 21.09 -5.38 -5.67
N GLY A 121 20.97 -4.13 -6.14
CA GLY A 121 22.07 -3.22 -6.44
C GLY A 121 22.61 -2.52 -5.20
N ALA A 122 23.83 -1.98 -5.30
CA ALA A 122 24.43 -1.16 -4.26
C ALA A 122 23.78 0.23 -4.16
N ASN A 123 23.83 0.84 -2.97
CA ASN A 123 23.36 2.20 -2.70
C ASN A 123 21.87 2.45 -3.02
N THR A 124 21.08 1.39 -3.12
CA THR A 124 19.65 1.47 -3.44
C THR A 124 18.84 2.01 -2.26
N ARG A 125 17.71 2.63 -2.57
CA ARG A 125 16.84 3.25 -1.55
C ARG A 125 15.41 2.84 -1.73
N SER A 126 14.69 2.63 -0.61
CA SER A 126 13.24 2.46 -0.63
C SER A 126 12.56 3.24 0.49
N ARG A 127 11.37 3.73 0.19
CA ARG A 127 10.51 4.41 1.14
C ARG A 127 9.11 3.85 1.07
N ILE A 128 8.55 3.50 2.22
CA ILE A 128 7.21 2.95 2.35
C ILE A 128 6.44 3.80 3.35
N ILE A 129 5.33 4.39 2.92
CA ILE A 129 4.36 5.07 3.76
C ILE A 129 3.01 4.44 3.52
N SER A 130 2.48 3.74 4.51
CA SER A 130 1.18 3.09 4.42
C SER A 130 0.26 3.58 5.52
N LYS A 131 -0.91 4.07 5.16
CA LYS A 131 -1.93 4.56 6.09
C LYS A 131 -3.23 3.80 5.89
N GLY A 132 -3.76 3.24 6.97
CA GLY A 132 -5.01 2.51 6.98
C GLY A 132 -6.04 3.16 7.88
N ILE A 133 -7.30 3.24 7.42
CA ILE A 133 -8.44 3.66 8.23
C ILE A 133 -9.47 2.52 8.18
N SER A 134 -9.86 2.03 9.35
CA SER A 134 -10.88 0.99 9.47
C SER A 134 -12.02 1.47 10.34
N ALA A 135 -13.25 1.32 9.86
CA ALA A 135 -14.47 1.65 10.58
C ALA A 135 -15.52 0.52 10.49
N GLY A 136 -16.54 0.56 11.31
CA GLY A 136 -17.59 -0.46 11.33
C GLY A 136 -17.05 -1.83 11.73
N LYS A 137 -17.24 -2.85 10.89
CA LYS A 137 -16.75 -4.23 11.05
C LYS A 137 -15.62 -4.56 10.06
N SER A 138 -14.99 -3.54 9.48
CA SER A 138 -13.98 -3.70 8.46
C SER A 138 -12.60 -4.06 9.01
N SER A 139 -11.72 -4.52 8.14
CA SER A 139 -10.35 -4.86 8.49
C SER A 139 -9.36 -4.38 7.43
N ASN A 140 -8.28 -3.73 7.88
CA ASN A 140 -7.12 -3.41 7.07
C ASN A 140 -5.93 -4.25 7.50
N THR A 141 -5.26 -4.89 6.55
CA THR A 141 -3.99 -5.57 6.76
C THR A 141 -2.92 -4.94 5.88
N TYR A 142 -1.81 -4.55 6.46
CA TYR A 142 -0.59 -4.20 5.75
C TYR A 142 0.42 -5.34 5.82
N ARG A 143 0.91 -5.81 4.65
CA ARG A 143 2.02 -6.76 4.58
C ARG A 143 3.19 -6.16 3.83
N GLY A 144 4.33 -6.01 4.49
CA GLY A 144 5.52 -5.44 3.91
C GLY A 144 6.68 -6.45 3.86
N LEU A 145 7.32 -6.55 2.70
CA LEU A 145 8.61 -7.25 2.56
C LEU A 145 9.68 -6.24 2.17
N VAL A 146 10.74 -6.16 2.96
CA VAL A 146 11.98 -5.47 2.59
C VAL A 146 13.12 -6.47 2.66
N SER A 147 13.77 -6.73 1.53
CA SER A 147 14.89 -7.67 1.46
C SER A 147 16.11 -7.02 0.84
N ALA A 148 17.28 -7.18 1.45
CA ALA A 148 18.58 -6.79 0.88
C ALA A 148 19.45 -8.01 0.60
N HIS A 149 19.80 -8.14 -0.67
CA HIS A 149 20.76 -9.12 -1.13
C HIS A 149 22.18 -8.84 -0.56
N PRO A 150 23.07 -9.83 -0.42
CA PRO A 150 24.45 -9.61 0.03
C PRO A 150 25.22 -8.54 -0.74
N LYS A 151 24.93 -8.36 -2.03
CA LYS A 151 25.53 -7.34 -2.90
C LYS A 151 24.94 -5.92 -2.73
N ALA A 152 23.80 -5.79 -2.08
CA ALA A 152 23.09 -4.50 -1.90
C ALA A 152 23.72 -3.65 -0.79
N VAL A 153 25.02 -3.43 -0.88
CA VAL A 153 25.80 -2.64 0.11
C VAL A 153 25.36 -1.18 0.07
N GLY A 154 25.21 -0.55 1.24
CA GLY A 154 24.81 0.85 1.37
C GLY A 154 23.32 1.11 1.10
N SER A 155 22.52 0.04 0.98
CA SER A 155 21.07 0.18 0.80
C SER A 155 20.38 0.72 2.04
N ARG A 156 19.32 1.49 1.82
CA ARG A 156 18.51 2.07 2.91
C ARG A 156 17.04 1.88 2.66
N ASN A 157 16.30 1.54 3.70
CA ASN A 157 14.83 1.53 3.70
C ASN A 157 14.32 2.35 4.86
N PHE A 158 13.22 3.07 4.61
CA PHE A 158 12.37 3.66 5.64
C PHE A 158 10.93 3.17 5.41
N THR A 159 10.33 2.61 6.46
CA THR A 159 8.94 2.14 6.43
C THR A 159 8.16 2.75 7.58
N GLN A 160 7.04 3.36 7.27
CA GLN A 160 6.07 3.87 8.25
C GLN A 160 4.68 3.33 7.93
N CYS A 161 4.04 2.71 8.95
CA CYS A 161 2.71 2.12 8.83
C CYS A 161 1.81 2.67 9.94
N ASP A 162 0.84 3.51 9.58
CA ASP A 162 -0.09 4.10 10.54
C ASP A 162 -1.50 3.53 10.30
N SER A 163 -2.14 3.10 11.38
CA SER A 163 -3.51 2.58 11.33
C SER A 163 -4.40 3.37 12.29
N LEU A 164 -5.55 3.81 11.77
CA LEU A 164 -6.61 4.47 12.55
C LEU A 164 -7.83 3.56 12.60
N LEU A 165 -8.27 3.23 13.81
CA LEU A 165 -9.46 2.45 14.08
C LEU A 165 -10.57 3.36 14.61
N ILE A 166 -11.72 3.35 13.95
CA ILE A 166 -12.90 4.13 14.35
C ILE A 166 -14.00 3.16 14.82
N GLY A 167 -14.27 3.19 16.11
CA GLY A 167 -15.21 2.25 16.76
C GLY A 167 -14.50 1.00 17.30
N LYS A 168 -15.29 0.02 17.75
CA LYS A 168 -14.80 -1.15 18.52
C LYS A 168 -14.69 -2.44 17.71
N ASP A 169 -15.44 -2.57 16.61
CA ASP A 169 -15.59 -3.83 15.88
C ASP A 169 -14.69 -3.92 14.64
N CYS A 170 -13.93 -2.87 14.32
CA CYS A 170 -12.95 -2.85 13.23
C CYS A 170 -11.57 -3.32 13.67
N ALA A 171 -10.75 -3.75 12.70
CA ALA A 171 -9.43 -4.28 12.95
C ALA A 171 -8.36 -3.68 12.00
N ALA A 172 -7.12 -3.68 12.50
CA ALA A 172 -5.93 -3.41 11.69
C ALA A 172 -4.84 -4.41 12.06
N HIS A 173 -4.11 -4.88 11.04
CA HIS A 173 -3.00 -5.81 11.19
C HIS A 173 -1.79 -5.30 10.42
N THR A 174 -0.61 -5.34 11.05
CA THR A 174 0.65 -4.99 10.42
C THR A 174 1.57 -6.21 10.48
N VAL A 175 1.97 -6.70 9.30
CA VAL A 175 2.81 -7.90 9.14
C VAL A 175 4.07 -7.54 8.37
N PRO A 176 5.09 -6.98 9.03
CA PRO A 176 6.36 -6.66 8.40
C PRO A 176 7.24 -7.91 8.29
N TYR A 177 7.98 -8.01 7.18
CA TYR A 177 9.06 -8.96 7.02
C TYR A 177 10.30 -8.23 6.50
N ILE A 178 11.38 -8.27 7.28
CA ILE A 178 12.64 -7.60 6.94
C ILE A 178 13.76 -8.63 6.92
N GLU A 179 14.47 -8.70 5.79
CA GLU A 179 15.60 -9.59 5.60
C GLU A 179 16.82 -8.80 5.12
N ALA A 180 17.80 -8.59 6.00
CA ALA A 180 19.07 -7.98 5.66
C ALA A 180 20.17 -9.05 5.59
N ARG A 181 20.68 -9.33 4.39
CA ARG A 181 21.73 -10.31 4.17
C ARG A 181 23.13 -9.71 4.07
N ASN A 182 23.29 -8.44 4.50
CA ASN A 182 24.58 -7.78 4.64
C ASN A 182 24.56 -6.79 5.79
N GLY A 183 25.72 -6.55 6.40
CA GLY A 183 25.85 -5.66 7.57
C GLY A 183 26.00 -4.18 7.23
N LYS A 184 25.88 -3.77 5.96
CA LYS A 184 26.05 -2.37 5.52
C LYS A 184 24.75 -1.73 5.04
N SER A 185 23.62 -2.42 5.19
CA SER A 185 22.28 -1.87 4.92
C SER A 185 21.65 -1.32 6.19
N ILE A 186 20.86 -0.27 6.06
CA ILE A 186 20.14 0.38 7.15
C ILE A 186 18.64 0.30 6.85
N PHE A 187 17.88 -0.35 7.74
CA PHE A 187 16.44 -0.50 7.61
C PHE A 187 15.76 0.01 8.87
N GLU A 188 14.82 0.91 8.67
CA GLU A 188 14.01 1.53 9.70
C GLU A 188 12.55 1.16 9.48
N HIS A 189 11.87 0.73 10.55
CA HIS A 189 10.44 0.40 10.49
C HIS A 189 9.74 0.99 11.71
N GLU A 190 8.72 1.80 11.44
CA GLU A 190 7.83 2.39 12.44
C GLU A 190 6.40 1.95 12.16
N ALA A 191 5.65 1.62 13.20
CA ALA A 191 4.25 1.27 13.10
C ALA A 191 3.45 1.88 14.26
N THR A 192 2.34 2.53 13.94
CA THR A 192 1.45 3.12 14.93
C THR A 192 0.02 2.65 14.69
N THR A 193 -0.68 2.27 15.75
CA THR A 193 -2.11 1.97 15.69
C THR A 193 -2.83 2.80 16.74
N THR A 194 -3.77 3.62 16.30
CA THR A 194 -4.60 4.46 17.16
C THR A 194 -6.06 4.06 17.02
N ARG A 195 -6.76 3.96 18.14
CA ARG A 195 -8.20 3.72 18.16
C ARG A 195 -8.92 4.96 18.71
N LEU A 196 -9.89 5.46 17.94
CA LEU A 196 -10.80 6.50 18.38
C LEU A 196 -12.13 5.89 18.79
N SER A 197 -12.62 6.28 19.96
CA SER A 197 -14.00 6.02 20.36
C SER A 197 -14.96 6.98 19.65
N GLU A 198 -16.24 6.62 19.59
CA GLU A 198 -17.27 7.50 19.03
C GLU A 198 -17.35 8.83 19.79
N ASP A 199 -17.18 8.81 21.12
CA ASP A 199 -17.17 10.02 21.97
C ASP A 199 -15.98 10.94 21.65
N GLN A 200 -14.80 10.37 21.42
CA GLN A 200 -13.62 11.14 20.99
C GLN A 200 -13.82 11.76 19.60
N LEU A 201 -14.41 11.00 18.67
CA LEU A 201 -14.71 11.51 17.34
C LEU A 201 -15.72 12.67 17.41
N PHE A 202 -16.77 12.54 18.23
CA PHE A 202 -17.76 13.59 18.46
C PHE A 202 -17.13 14.85 19.07
N TYR A 203 -16.23 14.67 20.04
CA TYR A 203 -15.51 15.79 20.67
C TYR A 203 -14.60 16.55 19.70
N GLU A 204 -13.89 15.84 18.83
CA GLU A 204 -13.00 16.45 17.81
C GLU A 204 -13.78 17.17 16.71
N ILE A 205 -14.95 16.65 16.29
CA ILE A 205 -15.83 17.32 15.32
C ILE A 205 -16.24 18.72 15.83
N GLY A 206 -16.49 18.87 17.13
CA GLY A 206 -16.86 20.13 17.74
C GLY A 206 -15.69 21.15 17.81
N ARG A 207 -14.46 20.70 17.69
CA ARG A 207 -13.24 21.55 17.74
C ARG A 207 -12.69 21.94 16.36
N ALA A 208 -13.07 21.24 15.31
CA ALA A 208 -12.57 21.51 13.97
C ALA A 208 -13.09 22.82 13.34
N HIS A 209 -13.91 23.58 14.06
CA HIS A 209 -14.50 24.83 13.62
C HIS A 209 -13.99 26.06 14.39
N VAL A 210 -12.83 25.97 15.04
CA VAL A 210 -12.21 27.12 15.71
C VAL A 210 -10.91 27.50 15.00
#